data_04afb01c67dd6bc1f763d0e799a06f19
#
_entry.id   04afb01c67dd6bc1f763d0e799a06f19
#
_cell.length_a   1.000
_cell.length_b   1.000
_cell.length_c   1.000
_cell.angle_alpha   90.00
_cell.angle_beta   90.00
_cell.angle_gamma   90.00
#
_symmetry.space_group_name_H-M   'P 1'
#
loop_
_entity.id
_entity.type
_entity.pdbx_description
1 polymer ?
#
loop_
_entity_poly.entity_id
_entity_poly.type
_entity_poly.pdbx_seq_one_letter_code
_entity_poly.pdbx_strand_id
1 'polypeptide(L)'
;MNGTAVVIVAGIGTLAGLHTATWGMYKDSIHEGFFWPRYFRSPIVGFVMALIAYAIARPALNSAGAMVQFFGVVYVLERGVVELWKTFLRNEDQSKYFIPMQFAVFGNVVQSQSRRYLIGAIITTAVCGTFLAVHYGAPRLQLQDNTWLVFGIATISGWISAFLGAWKDAPIEGFQPLKFVRSPLWAGFWGLLLAHFTGSILVVMMAGLGYTIFTLETYKTFFFPSKPRGKFAGKPISFPDMLRRRQYFVPL
;
A
#
# COMPACT_ATOMS: atom_id res chain seq x y z
N MET A 1 -25.02 5.51 -11.36
CA MET A 1 -24.13 4.45 -11.87
C MET A 1 -24.96 3.51 -12.71
N ASN A 2 -24.50 3.17 -13.93
CA ASN A 2 -25.13 2.06 -14.64
C ASN A 2 -24.64 0.72 -14.04
N GLY A 3 -25.40 -0.37 -14.22
CA GLY A 3 -25.10 -1.66 -13.61
C GLY A 3 -23.71 -2.20 -13.96
N THR A 4 -23.25 -1.98 -15.20
CA THR A 4 -21.94 -2.40 -15.68
C THR A 4 -20.79 -1.71 -14.94
N ALA A 5 -20.90 -0.40 -14.72
CA ALA A 5 -19.88 0.34 -13.96
C ALA A 5 -19.78 -0.14 -12.49
N VAL A 6 -20.92 -0.49 -11.87
CA VAL A 6 -20.93 -1.07 -10.51
C VAL A 6 -20.14 -2.36 -10.46
N VAL A 7 -20.38 -3.26 -11.42
CA VAL A 7 -19.70 -4.58 -11.47
C VAL A 7 -18.19 -4.40 -11.67
N ILE A 8 -17.77 -3.51 -12.58
CA ILE A 8 -16.34 -3.23 -12.83
C ILE A 8 -15.68 -2.67 -11.57
N VAL A 9 -16.28 -1.66 -10.94
CA VAL A 9 -15.73 -1.02 -9.73
C VAL A 9 -15.62 -2.02 -8.59
N ALA A 10 -16.69 -2.80 -8.36
CA ALA A 10 -16.71 -3.86 -7.34
C ALA A 10 -15.63 -4.92 -7.60
N GLY A 11 -15.50 -5.38 -8.86
CA GLY A 11 -14.50 -6.35 -9.28
C GLY A 11 -13.08 -5.83 -9.04
N ILE A 12 -12.76 -4.61 -9.47
CA ILE A 12 -11.43 -3.99 -9.28
C ILE A 12 -11.10 -3.87 -7.79
N GLY A 13 -12.05 -3.39 -6.98
CA GLY A 13 -11.83 -3.24 -5.54
C GLY A 13 -11.59 -4.57 -4.83
N THR A 14 -12.40 -5.57 -5.17
CA THR A 14 -12.26 -6.92 -4.62
C THR A 14 -10.93 -7.55 -5.01
N LEU A 15 -10.51 -7.43 -6.28
CA LEU A 15 -9.22 -7.96 -6.77
C LEU A 15 -8.03 -7.29 -6.08
N ALA A 16 -8.05 -5.96 -5.92
CA ALA A 16 -7.01 -5.24 -5.19
C ALA A 16 -6.88 -5.75 -3.74
N GLY A 17 -8.01 -5.92 -3.07
CA GLY A 17 -8.05 -6.45 -1.71
C GLY A 17 -7.68 -7.94 -1.61
N LEU A 18 -8.08 -8.77 -2.57
CA LEU A 18 -7.70 -10.19 -2.64
C LEU A 18 -6.19 -10.37 -2.78
N HIS A 19 -5.55 -9.63 -3.69
CA HIS A 19 -4.10 -9.66 -3.82
C HIS A 19 -3.41 -9.29 -2.49
N THR A 20 -3.90 -8.23 -1.83
CA THR A 20 -3.37 -7.79 -0.52
C THR A 20 -3.58 -8.85 0.56
N ALA A 21 -4.76 -9.46 0.63
CA ALA A 21 -5.06 -10.54 1.58
C ALA A 21 -4.17 -11.76 1.35
N THR A 22 -3.97 -12.11 0.08
CA THR A 22 -3.22 -13.29 -0.34
C THR A 22 -1.75 -13.21 0.06
N TRP A 23 -1.02 -12.13 -0.30
CA TRP A 23 0.37 -12.00 0.10
C TRP A 23 0.51 -11.81 1.62
N GLY A 24 -0.44 -11.12 2.26
CA GLY A 24 -0.48 -10.98 3.71
C GLY A 24 -0.64 -12.32 4.41
N MET A 25 -1.59 -13.13 3.98
CA MET A 25 -1.83 -14.46 4.50
C MET A 25 -0.65 -15.40 4.24
N TYR A 26 -0.13 -15.43 3.01
CA TYR A 26 1.03 -16.25 2.66
C TYR A 26 2.24 -15.96 3.56
N LYS A 27 2.51 -14.69 3.87
CA LYS A 27 3.62 -14.25 4.70
C LYS A 27 3.39 -14.50 6.20
N ASP A 28 2.21 -14.19 6.69
CA ASP A 28 1.95 -14.05 8.13
C ASP A 28 1.33 -15.31 8.74
N SER A 29 0.68 -16.19 7.95
CA SER A 29 -0.07 -17.35 8.50
C SER A 29 0.80 -18.40 9.22
N ILE A 30 2.06 -18.48 8.89
CA ILE A 30 3.01 -19.39 9.60
C ILE A 30 3.29 -18.93 11.05
N HIS A 31 2.99 -17.66 11.37
CA HIS A 31 3.17 -17.09 12.71
C HIS A 31 1.84 -16.82 13.42
N GLU A 32 0.77 -16.52 12.69
CA GLU A 32 -0.52 -16.10 13.24
C GLU A 32 -1.67 -17.08 12.94
N GLY A 33 -1.40 -18.15 12.18
CA GLY A 33 -2.44 -19.04 11.65
C GLY A 33 -3.27 -18.39 10.55
N PHE A 34 -4.27 -19.13 10.07
CA PHE A 34 -5.25 -18.62 9.11
C PHE A 34 -6.57 -18.30 9.81
N PHE A 35 -7.07 -17.07 9.58
CA PHE A 35 -8.33 -16.62 10.15
C PHE A 35 -9.17 -15.87 9.11
N TRP A 36 -10.34 -16.40 8.76
CA TRP A 36 -11.21 -15.89 7.71
C TRP A 36 -11.54 -14.39 7.81
N PRO A 37 -11.97 -13.85 8.94
CA PRO A 37 -12.27 -12.43 9.07
C PRO A 37 -11.06 -11.53 8.77
N ARG A 38 -9.85 -11.99 9.10
CA ARG A 38 -8.61 -11.26 8.79
C ARG A 38 -8.31 -11.30 7.30
N TYR A 39 -8.56 -12.44 6.64
CA TYR A 39 -8.37 -12.60 5.20
C TYR A 39 -9.34 -11.71 4.42
N PHE A 40 -10.63 -11.75 4.73
CA PHE A 40 -11.64 -10.98 4.02
C PHE A 40 -11.64 -9.47 4.32
N ARG A 41 -10.93 -9.03 5.36
CA ARG A 41 -10.82 -7.59 5.67
C ARG A 41 -10.33 -6.77 4.47
N SER A 42 -9.23 -7.16 3.82
CA SER A 42 -8.68 -6.40 2.69
C SER A 42 -9.58 -6.42 1.44
N PRO A 43 -10.18 -7.53 1.02
CA PRO A 43 -11.23 -7.53 0.00
C PRO A 43 -12.39 -6.58 0.29
N ILE A 44 -12.89 -6.55 1.52
CA ILE A 44 -13.97 -5.64 1.93
C ILE A 44 -13.51 -4.18 1.89
N VAL A 45 -12.33 -3.88 2.44
CA VAL A 45 -11.78 -2.51 2.41
C VAL A 45 -11.52 -2.08 0.97
N GLY A 46 -10.94 -2.94 0.13
CA GLY A 46 -10.70 -2.65 -1.29
C GLY A 46 -11.99 -2.37 -2.05
N PHE A 47 -13.02 -3.19 -1.84
CA PHE A 47 -14.36 -2.97 -2.38
C PHE A 47 -14.94 -1.60 -1.98
N VAL A 48 -14.92 -1.28 -0.68
CA VAL A 48 -15.42 -0.01 -0.16
C VAL A 48 -14.63 1.18 -0.71
N MET A 49 -13.29 1.08 -0.73
CA MET A 49 -12.44 2.13 -1.27
C MET A 49 -12.66 2.35 -2.78
N ALA A 50 -12.93 1.30 -3.54
CA ALA A 50 -13.28 1.42 -4.96
C ALA A 50 -14.59 2.19 -5.16
N LEU A 51 -15.62 1.89 -4.36
CA LEU A 51 -16.88 2.62 -4.42
C LEU A 51 -16.71 4.10 -4.07
N ILE A 52 -15.96 4.41 -3.00
CA ILE A 52 -15.68 5.78 -2.58
C ILE A 52 -14.89 6.53 -3.66
N ALA A 53 -13.80 5.93 -4.17
CA ALA A 53 -12.97 6.54 -5.21
C ALA A 53 -13.79 6.80 -6.48
N TYR A 54 -14.64 5.85 -6.87
CA TYR A 54 -15.52 6.03 -8.02
C TYR A 54 -16.58 7.12 -7.78
N ALA A 55 -17.18 7.17 -6.59
CA ALA A 55 -18.18 8.20 -6.26
C ALA A 55 -17.60 9.63 -6.34
N ILE A 56 -16.33 9.79 -5.94
CA ILE A 56 -15.63 11.08 -5.94
C ILE A 56 -15.15 11.45 -7.35
N ALA A 57 -14.41 10.55 -8.01
CA ALA A 57 -13.69 10.88 -9.25
C ALA A 57 -14.49 10.56 -10.53
N ARG A 58 -15.46 9.65 -10.46
CA ARG A 58 -16.30 9.17 -11.58
C ARG A 58 -15.50 8.88 -12.87
N PRO A 59 -14.40 8.10 -12.79
CA PRO A 59 -13.59 7.83 -13.97
C PRO A 59 -14.39 7.06 -15.02
N ALA A 60 -14.12 7.33 -16.29
CA ALA A 60 -14.68 6.57 -17.39
C ALA A 60 -13.93 5.23 -17.51
N LEU A 61 -14.48 4.15 -16.93
CA LEU A 61 -13.87 2.81 -16.93
C LEU A 61 -14.23 2.03 -18.19
N ASN A 62 -14.02 2.63 -19.38
CA ASN A 62 -14.37 2.07 -20.68
C ASN A 62 -13.15 1.54 -21.46
N SER A 63 -11.96 1.61 -20.89
CA SER A 63 -10.73 1.08 -21.49
C SER A 63 -9.90 0.31 -20.47
N ALA A 64 -9.07 -0.61 -20.95
CA ALA A 64 -8.13 -1.35 -20.10
C ALA A 64 -7.17 -0.40 -19.35
N GLY A 65 -6.68 0.66 -20.01
CA GLY A 65 -5.82 1.65 -19.39
C GLY A 65 -6.48 2.37 -18.19
N ALA A 66 -7.76 2.77 -18.35
CA ALA A 66 -8.52 3.39 -17.26
C ALA A 66 -8.76 2.42 -16.08
N MET A 67 -9.04 1.15 -16.37
CA MET A 67 -9.21 0.11 -15.33
C MET A 67 -7.91 -0.17 -14.59
N VAL A 68 -6.77 -0.24 -15.30
CA VAL A 68 -5.44 -0.41 -14.71
C VAL A 68 -5.10 0.77 -13.78
N GLN A 69 -5.32 2.00 -14.21
CA GLN A 69 -5.10 3.18 -13.37
C GLN A 69 -5.99 3.13 -12.13
N PHE A 70 -7.27 2.83 -12.29
CA PHE A 70 -8.21 2.76 -11.18
C PHE A 70 -7.85 1.66 -10.19
N PHE A 71 -7.39 0.51 -10.66
CA PHE A 71 -6.86 -0.56 -9.79
C PHE A 71 -5.71 -0.06 -8.92
N GLY A 72 -4.72 0.63 -9.51
CA GLY A 72 -3.59 1.17 -8.75
C GLY A 72 -4.02 2.21 -7.71
N VAL A 73 -4.97 3.10 -8.05
CA VAL A 73 -5.55 4.07 -7.10
C VAL A 73 -6.26 3.35 -5.96
N VAL A 74 -7.11 2.37 -6.25
CA VAL A 74 -7.83 1.60 -5.23
C VAL A 74 -6.86 0.82 -4.35
N TYR A 75 -5.81 0.25 -4.94
CA TYR A 75 -4.79 -0.50 -4.21
C TYR A 75 -4.08 0.37 -3.17
N VAL A 76 -3.66 1.59 -3.53
CA VAL A 76 -3.01 2.48 -2.56
C VAL A 76 -3.98 2.96 -1.48
N LEU A 77 -5.24 3.20 -1.81
CA LEU A 77 -6.26 3.58 -0.82
C LEU A 77 -6.53 2.45 0.18
N GLU A 78 -6.71 1.22 -0.30
CA GLU A 78 -6.84 0.04 0.57
C GLU A 78 -5.64 -0.08 1.50
N ARG A 79 -4.43 0.00 0.98
CA ARG A 79 -3.19 -0.08 1.77
C ARG A 79 -3.10 1.05 2.78
N GLY A 80 -3.38 2.28 2.36
CA GLY A 80 -3.36 3.46 3.21
C GLY A 80 -4.30 3.32 4.41
N VAL A 81 -5.56 2.96 4.18
CA VAL A 81 -6.56 2.76 5.24
C VAL A 81 -6.15 1.63 6.20
N VAL A 82 -5.69 0.49 5.67
CA VAL A 82 -5.26 -0.64 6.51
C VAL A 82 -4.02 -0.30 7.33
N GLU A 83 -3.04 0.42 6.76
CA GLU A 83 -1.85 0.82 7.51
C GLU A 83 -2.17 1.91 8.56
N LEU A 84 -3.03 2.88 8.26
CA LEU A 84 -3.51 3.86 9.23
C LEU A 84 -4.19 3.17 10.41
N TRP A 85 -5.09 2.24 10.14
CA TRP A 85 -5.77 1.48 11.19
C TRP A 85 -4.80 0.69 12.05
N LYS A 86 -3.87 -0.06 11.46
CA LYS A 86 -2.87 -0.86 12.19
C LYS A 86 -1.93 0.00 13.03
N THR A 87 -1.48 1.11 12.46
CA THR A 87 -0.40 1.92 13.05
C THR A 87 -0.93 2.83 14.16
N PHE A 88 -2.11 3.42 13.97
CA PHE A 88 -2.58 4.46 14.86
C PHE A 88 -3.82 4.08 15.67
N LEU A 89 -4.76 3.33 15.10
CA LEU A 89 -6.07 3.11 15.70
C LEU A 89 -6.16 1.79 16.48
N ARG A 90 -5.56 0.72 15.95
CA ARG A 90 -5.67 -0.60 16.55
C ARG A 90 -4.84 -0.70 17.84
N ASN A 91 -5.45 -1.31 18.88
CA ASN A 91 -4.72 -1.78 20.07
C ASN A 91 -4.47 -3.29 19.93
N GLU A 92 -3.22 -3.69 20.04
CA GLU A 92 -2.81 -5.09 19.96
C GLU A 92 -1.49 -5.27 20.72
N ASP A 93 -1.31 -6.45 21.34
CA ASP A 93 -0.03 -6.81 21.95
C ASP A 93 1.09 -6.79 20.90
N GLN A 94 2.11 -5.97 21.13
CA GLN A 94 3.24 -5.77 20.22
C GLN A 94 4.40 -6.73 20.51
N SER A 95 4.40 -7.48 21.61
CA SER A 95 5.48 -8.40 22.00
C SER A 95 5.67 -9.55 20.99
N LYS A 96 4.60 -9.93 20.29
CA LYS A 96 4.63 -10.95 19.25
C LYS A 96 5.35 -10.52 17.97
N TYR A 97 5.60 -9.23 17.80
CA TYR A 97 6.25 -8.68 16.62
C TYR A 97 7.73 -8.40 16.87
N PHE A 98 8.56 -8.58 15.85
CA PHE A 98 9.94 -8.10 15.85
C PHE A 98 9.98 -6.60 15.58
N ILE A 99 9.26 -6.16 14.53
CA ILE A 99 9.07 -4.74 14.24
C ILE A 99 7.64 -4.37 14.71
N PRO A 100 7.48 -3.43 15.66
CA PRO A 100 6.16 -3.03 16.13
C PRO A 100 5.22 -2.62 14.98
N MET A 101 3.96 -3.02 15.06
CA MET A 101 2.94 -2.66 14.09
C MET A 101 2.23 -1.36 14.45
N GLN A 102 2.22 -0.98 15.71
CA GLN A 102 1.75 0.32 16.19
C GLN A 102 2.84 1.39 16.02
N PHE A 103 2.41 2.66 16.00
CA PHE A 103 3.33 3.78 15.88
C PHE A 103 4.36 3.76 16.99
N ALA A 104 5.63 3.85 16.58
CA ALA A 104 6.77 3.82 17.48
C ALA A 104 7.73 4.96 17.17
N VAL A 105 8.43 5.45 18.18
CA VAL A 105 9.51 6.43 18.07
C VAL A 105 10.80 5.77 18.51
N PHE A 106 11.79 5.72 17.64
CA PHE A 106 13.05 5.00 17.85
C PHE A 106 12.85 3.55 18.35
N GLY A 107 11.89 2.84 17.75
CA GLY A 107 11.56 1.45 18.10
C GLY A 107 10.65 1.29 19.33
N ASN A 108 10.41 2.33 20.10
CA ASN A 108 9.54 2.29 21.28
C ASN A 108 8.10 2.66 20.95
N VAL A 109 7.17 1.76 21.21
CA VAL A 109 5.75 1.97 20.92
C VAL A 109 5.17 3.10 21.77
N VAL A 110 4.47 4.03 21.12
CA VAL A 110 3.73 5.10 21.82
C VAL A 110 2.48 4.50 22.45
N GLN A 111 2.51 4.35 23.79
CA GLN A 111 1.43 3.68 24.54
C GLN A 111 0.13 4.49 24.55
N SER A 112 0.22 5.84 24.61
CA SER A 112 -0.95 6.71 24.64
C SER A 112 -1.73 6.67 23.34
N GLN A 113 -2.96 6.17 23.41
CA GLN A 113 -3.87 6.06 22.26
C GLN A 113 -4.19 7.45 21.68
N SER A 114 -4.46 8.44 22.52
CA SER A 114 -4.76 9.81 22.07
C SER A 114 -3.59 10.43 21.31
N ARG A 115 -2.34 10.21 21.78
CA ARG A 115 -1.15 10.67 21.04
C ARG A 115 -1.03 9.97 19.69
N ARG A 116 -1.28 8.67 19.62
CA ARG A 116 -1.26 7.95 18.32
C ARG A 116 -2.31 8.50 17.36
N TYR A 117 -3.52 8.79 17.84
CA TYR A 117 -4.58 9.37 17.00
C TYR A 117 -4.19 10.75 16.47
N LEU A 118 -3.67 11.62 17.33
CA LEU A 118 -3.21 12.95 16.92
C LEU A 118 -2.09 12.86 15.86
N ILE A 119 -1.09 12.03 16.11
CA ILE A 119 0.04 11.84 15.17
C ILE A 119 -0.48 11.23 13.85
N GLY A 120 -1.39 10.26 13.93
CA GLY A 120 -2.02 9.68 12.74
C GLY A 120 -2.78 10.71 11.91
N ALA A 121 -3.53 11.60 12.56
CA ALA A 121 -4.22 12.69 11.89
C ALA A 121 -3.24 13.66 11.22
N ILE A 122 -2.17 14.07 11.92
CA ILE A 122 -1.13 14.96 11.36
C ILE A 122 -0.47 14.32 10.13
N ILE A 123 -0.03 13.05 10.23
CA ILE A 123 0.62 12.35 9.12
C ILE A 123 -0.34 12.19 7.93
N THR A 124 -1.59 11.82 8.19
CA THR A 124 -2.60 11.68 7.14
C THR A 124 -2.84 13.01 6.43
N THR A 125 -2.99 14.11 7.19
CA THR A 125 -3.17 15.45 6.63
C THR A 125 -1.94 15.87 5.81
N ALA A 126 -0.72 15.61 6.29
CA ALA A 126 0.50 15.92 5.55
C ALA A 126 0.60 15.13 4.24
N VAL A 127 0.29 13.83 4.26
CA VAL A 127 0.30 12.99 3.05
C VAL A 127 -0.77 13.46 2.06
N CYS A 128 -2.01 13.64 2.50
CA CYS A 128 -3.08 14.16 1.64
C CYS A 128 -2.75 15.55 1.11
N GLY A 129 -2.22 16.43 1.94
CA GLY A 129 -1.77 17.77 1.57
C GLY A 129 -0.69 17.75 0.48
N THR A 130 0.27 16.82 0.57
CA THR A 130 1.30 16.64 -0.48
C THR A 130 0.67 16.26 -1.82
N PHE A 131 -0.24 15.29 -1.84
CA PHE A 131 -0.93 14.90 -3.08
C PHE A 131 -1.76 16.05 -3.67
N LEU A 132 -2.47 16.80 -2.83
CA LEU A 132 -3.25 17.96 -3.25
C LEU A 132 -2.35 19.10 -3.76
N ALA A 133 -1.25 19.41 -3.07
CA ALA A 133 -0.29 20.42 -3.49
C ALA A 133 0.29 20.11 -4.87
N VAL A 134 0.64 18.86 -5.12
CA VAL A 134 1.10 18.43 -6.45
C VAL A 134 -0.04 18.51 -7.47
N HIS A 135 -1.24 18.07 -7.13
CA HIS A 135 -2.39 18.13 -8.04
C HIS A 135 -2.69 19.55 -8.50
N TYR A 136 -2.71 20.52 -7.61
CA TYR A 136 -2.99 21.92 -7.95
C TYR A 136 -1.77 22.69 -8.51
N GLY A 137 -0.56 22.27 -8.19
CA GLY A 137 0.69 22.87 -8.70
C GLY A 137 1.10 22.33 -10.07
N ALA A 138 0.84 21.06 -10.35
CA ALA A 138 1.30 20.39 -11.57
C ALA A 138 0.81 20.99 -12.89
N PRO A 139 -0.44 21.46 -13.04
CA PRO A 139 -0.91 22.06 -14.29
C PRO A 139 -0.10 23.28 -14.74
N ARG A 140 0.53 23.97 -13.79
CA ARG A 140 1.37 25.15 -14.07
C ARG A 140 2.74 24.79 -14.63
N LEU A 141 3.14 23.52 -14.57
CA LEU A 141 4.49 23.07 -14.91
C LEU A 141 4.58 22.42 -16.30
N GLN A 142 3.51 22.39 -17.10
CA GLN A 142 3.46 21.78 -18.43
C GLN A 142 4.10 20.36 -18.46
N LEU A 143 3.70 19.52 -17.51
CA LEU A 143 4.33 18.22 -17.22
C LEU A 143 4.23 17.20 -18.35
N GLN A 144 3.23 17.34 -19.22
CA GLN A 144 2.85 16.30 -20.21
C GLN A 144 3.96 16.01 -21.23
N ASP A 145 4.81 16.99 -21.51
CA ASP A 145 5.88 16.87 -22.49
C ASP A 145 7.27 16.57 -21.90
N ASN A 146 7.35 16.45 -20.56
CA ASN A 146 8.62 16.26 -19.88
C ASN A 146 8.65 14.97 -19.06
N THR A 147 9.14 13.90 -19.68
CA THR A 147 9.28 12.56 -19.08
C THR A 147 10.03 12.56 -17.75
N TRP A 148 11.12 13.34 -17.64
CA TRP A 148 11.92 13.41 -16.41
C TRP A 148 11.18 14.11 -15.28
N LEU A 149 10.38 15.11 -15.62
CA LEU A 149 9.56 15.81 -14.65
C LEU A 149 8.43 14.90 -14.12
N VAL A 150 7.77 14.15 -15.02
CA VAL A 150 6.77 13.12 -14.63
C VAL A 150 7.42 12.06 -13.72
N PHE A 151 8.60 11.56 -14.10
CA PHE A 151 9.35 10.63 -13.26
C PHE A 151 9.64 11.22 -11.87
N GLY A 152 10.22 12.43 -11.82
CA GLY A 152 10.55 13.11 -10.58
C GLY A 152 9.35 13.30 -9.65
N ILE A 153 8.22 13.78 -10.20
CA ILE A 153 7.00 13.98 -9.42
C ILE A 153 6.40 12.64 -8.95
N ALA A 154 6.38 11.61 -9.80
CA ALA A 154 5.89 10.31 -9.41
C ALA A 154 6.71 9.70 -8.26
N THR A 155 8.04 9.96 -8.20
CA THR A 155 8.88 9.50 -7.08
C THR A 155 8.45 10.07 -5.72
N ILE A 156 7.76 11.23 -5.67
CA ILE A 156 7.31 11.85 -4.41
C ILE A 156 6.47 10.87 -3.60
N SER A 157 5.53 10.17 -4.23
CA SER A 157 4.71 9.16 -3.56
C SER A 157 5.56 7.99 -3.02
N GLY A 158 6.57 7.58 -3.76
CA GLY A 158 7.54 6.57 -3.34
C GLY A 158 8.40 7.03 -2.16
N TRP A 159 8.81 8.32 -2.13
CA TRP A 159 9.53 8.89 -1.00
C TRP A 159 8.68 8.92 0.27
N ILE A 160 7.39 9.26 0.18
CA ILE A 160 6.47 9.15 1.32
C ILE A 160 6.49 7.73 1.89
N SER A 161 6.35 6.72 1.04
CA SER A 161 6.41 5.31 1.45
C SER A 161 7.77 4.93 2.04
N ALA A 162 8.87 5.40 1.45
CA ALA A 162 10.22 5.11 1.91
C ALA A 162 10.51 5.72 3.30
N PHE A 163 10.12 6.98 3.53
CA PHE A 163 10.29 7.63 4.81
C PHE A 163 9.46 6.97 5.92
N LEU A 164 8.18 6.67 5.65
CA LEU A 164 7.33 5.99 6.63
C LEU A 164 7.82 4.57 6.94
N GLY A 165 8.32 3.86 5.93
CA GLY A 165 8.93 2.54 6.11
C GLY A 165 10.25 2.62 6.90
N ALA A 166 11.14 3.54 6.56
CA ALA A 166 12.42 3.72 7.26
C ALA A 166 12.20 4.17 8.72
N TRP A 167 11.26 5.08 8.97
CA TRP A 167 10.90 5.49 10.33
C TRP A 167 10.54 4.30 11.21
N LYS A 168 9.79 3.34 10.65
CA LYS A 168 9.34 2.14 11.36
C LYS A 168 10.44 1.10 11.51
N ASP A 169 11.17 0.81 10.43
CA ASP A 169 12.05 -0.35 10.34
C ASP A 169 13.49 -0.04 10.79
N ALA A 170 14.04 1.13 10.42
CA ALA A 170 15.45 1.44 10.61
C ALA A 170 15.93 1.46 12.08
N PRO A 171 15.14 1.87 13.08
CA PRO A 171 15.55 1.79 14.48
C PRO A 171 15.83 0.35 14.96
N ILE A 172 15.32 -0.66 14.26
CA ILE A 172 15.39 -2.07 14.65
C ILE A 172 16.31 -2.86 13.73
N GLU A 173 16.19 -2.66 12.40
CA GLU A 173 16.96 -3.40 11.38
C GLU A 173 18.22 -2.65 10.90
N GLY A 174 18.42 -1.41 11.34
CA GLY A 174 19.41 -0.48 10.77
C GLY A 174 18.90 0.17 9.46
N PHE A 175 19.52 1.29 9.10
CA PHE A 175 19.20 1.98 7.85
C PHE A 175 19.84 1.30 6.66
N GLN A 176 19.04 0.94 5.67
CA GLN A 176 19.46 0.27 4.45
C GLN A 176 19.22 1.16 3.22
N PRO A 177 20.25 1.82 2.65
CA PRO A 177 20.10 2.77 1.55
C PRO A 177 19.35 2.20 0.33
N LEU A 178 19.68 0.98 -0.11
CA LEU A 178 19.01 0.33 -1.25
C LEU A 178 17.52 0.03 -0.97
N LYS A 179 17.18 -0.34 0.28
CA LYS A 179 15.79 -0.52 0.69
C LYS A 179 15.04 0.81 0.67
N PHE A 180 15.71 1.90 1.03
CA PHE A 180 15.14 3.24 1.10
C PHE A 180 14.84 3.82 -0.29
N VAL A 181 15.79 3.76 -1.23
CA VAL A 181 15.60 4.34 -2.58
C VAL A 181 14.73 3.47 -3.51
N ARG A 182 14.51 2.22 -3.17
CA ARG A 182 13.76 1.28 -4.00
C ARG A 182 12.33 1.73 -4.28
N SER A 183 11.59 2.21 -3.25
CA SER A 183 10.20 2.63 -3.42
C SER A 183 10.06 3.86 -4.32
N PRO A 184 10.86 4.93 -4.18
CA PRO A 184 10.87 6.04 -5.13
C PRO A 184 11.16 5.62 -6.57
N LEU A 185 12.16 4.76 -6.78
CA LEU A 185 12.51 4.31 -8.13
C LEU A 185 11.35 3.53 -8.80
N TRP A 186 10.72 2.60 -8.07
CA TRP A 186 9.55 1.90 -8.58
C TRP A 186 8.36 2.82 -8.82
N ALA A 187 8.12 3.82 -7.94
CA ALA A 187 7.05 4.80 -8.13
C ALA A 187 7.29 5.65 -9.38
N GLY A 188 8.52 6.08 -9.62
CA GLY A 188 8.90 6.79 -10.84
C GLY A 188 8.70 5.93 -12.09
N PHE A 189 9.16 4.68 -12.08
CA PHE A 189 8.99 3.74 -13.19
C PHE A 189 7.50 3.49 -13.52
N TRP A 190 6.70 3.15 -12.51
CA TRP A 190 5.26 2.96 -12.70
C TRP A 190 4.57 4.26 -13.13
N GLY A 191 5.02 5.40 -12.60
CA GLY A 191 4.52 6.72 -12.99
C GLY A 191 4.71 7.00 -14.48
N LEU A 192 5.89 6.69 -15.03
CA LEU A 192 6.15 6.81 -16.46
C LEU A 192 5.21 5.94 -17.30
N LEU A 193 5.03 4.68 -16.91
CA LEU A 193 4.12 3.78 -17.63
C LEU A 193 2.68 4.27 -17.58
N LEU A 194 2.22 4.73 -16.42
CA LEU A 194 0.85 5.20 -16.23
C LEU A 194 0.58 6.54 -16.92
N ALA A 195 1.57 7.39 -17.08
CA ALA A 195 1.43 8.67 -17.78
C ALA A 195 1.04 8.51 -19.26
N HIS A 196 1.30 7.35 -19.87
CA HIS A 196 0.81 7.03 -21.23
C HIS A 196 -0.71 6.88 -21.30
N PHE A 197 -1.38 6.64 -20.18
CA PHE A 197 -2.82 6.42 -20.12
C PHE A 197 -3.61 7.58 -19.53
N THR A 198 -2.95 8.56 -18.88
CA THR A 198 -3.62 9.70 -18.23
C THR A 198 -2.77 10.94 -18.18
N GLY A 199 -3.39 12.12 -18.35
CA GLY A 199 -2.77 13.40 -18.06
C GLY A 199 -2.91 13.86 -16.60
N SER A 200 -3.58 13.07 -15.74
CA SER A 200 -3.75 13.41 -14.33
C SER A 200 -2.55 12.98 -13.51
N ILE A 201 -1.73 13.94 -13.10
CA ILE A 201 -0.55 13.65 -12.26
C ILE A 201 -0.95 13.06 -10.90
N LEU A 202 -2.09 13.42 -10.35
CA LEU A 202 -2.61 12.82 -9.12
C LEU A 202 -2.86 11.32 -9.29
N VAL A 203 -3.48 10.93 -10.42
CA VAL A 203 -3.72 9.51 -10.74
C VAL A 203 -2.38 8.80 -10.95
N VAL A 204 -1.43 9.42 -11.66
CA VAL A 204 -0.07 8.86 -11.87
C VAL A 204 0.63 8.60 -10.54
N MET A 205 0.61 9.55 -9.61
CA MET A 205 1.24 9.39 -8.30
C MET A 205 0.55 8.32 -7.45
N MET A 206 -0.78 8.35 -7.35
CA MET A 206 -1.54 7.40 -6.53
C MET A 206 -1.43 5.99 -7.08
N ALA A 207 -1.70 5.80 -8.37
CA ALA A 207 -1.61 4.49 -9.00
C ALA A 207 -0.16 3.99 -9.05
N GLY A 208 0.81 4.86 -9.31
CA GLY A 208 2.24 4.54 -9.27
C GLY A 208 2.67 4.01 -7.90
N LEU A 209 2.22 4.62 -6.81
CA LEU A 209 2.45 4.12 -5.46
C LEU A 209 1.73 2.79 -5.21
N GLY A 210 0.49 2.65 -5.68
CA GLY A 210 -0.25 1.40 -5.58
C GLY A 210 0.49 0.23 -6.23
N TYR A 211 0.95 0.42 -7.48
CA TYR A 211 1.75 -0.59 -8.19
C TYR A 211 3.14 -0.80 -7.59
N THR A 212 3.73 0.23 -6.99
CA THR A 212 4.99 0.07 -6.24
C THR A 212 4.81 -0.90 -5.08
N ILE A 213 3.76 -0.73 -4.28
CA ILE A 213 3.46 -1.62 -3.16
C ILE A 213 3.12 -3.01 -3.67
N PHE A 214 2.27 -3.11 -4.71
CA PHE A 214 1.93 -4.37 -5.38
C PHE A 214 3.20 -5.14 -5.77
N THR A 215 4.09 -4.52 -6.56
CA THR A 215 5.32 -5.13 -7.05
C THR A 215 6.24 -5.57 -5.91
N LEU A 216 6.49 -4.68 -4.94
CA LEU A 216 7.42 -4.96 -3.85
C LEU A 216 6.90 -6.03 -2.89
N GLU A 217 5.60 -6.07 -2.59
CA GLU A 217 5.04 -7.10 -1.72
C GLU A 217 4.95 -8.45 -2.43
N THR A 218 4.59 -8.49 -3.72
CA THR A 218 4.65 -9.70 -4.54
C THR A 218 6.07 -10.26 -4.58
N TYR A 219 7.05 -9.43 -4.94
CA TYR A 219 8.45 -9.82 -5.01
C TYR A 219 8.97 -10.36 -3.68
N LYS A 220 8.78 -9.63 -2.58
CA LYS A 220 9.24 -10.05 -1.26
C LYS A 220 8.59 -11.34 -0.77
N THR A 221 7.32 -11.54 -1.09
CA THR A 221 6.52 -12.63 -0.53
C THR A 221 6.73 -13.92 -1.29
N PHE A 222 6.66 -13.87 -2.62
CA PHE A 222 6.61 -15.09 -3.43
C PHE A 222 7.98 -15.50 -4.01
N PHE A 223 8.88 -14.54 -4.28
CA PHE A 223 10.22 -14.87 -4.79
C PHE A 223 11.22 -15.20 -3.67
N PHE A 224 10.98 -14.74 -2.43
CA PHE A 224 11.87 -15.01 -1.29
C PHE A 224 11.09 -15.50 -0.06
N PRO A 225 10.31 -16.60 -0.19
CA PRO A 225 9.42 -17.06 0.88
C PRO A 225 10.15 -17.61 2.11
N SER A 226 11.41 -18.02 1.95
CA SER A 226 12.24 -18.60 3.02
C SER A 226 12.92 -17.58 3.92
N LYS A 227 12.89 -16.28 3.53
CA LYS A 227 13.50 -15.21 4.33
C LYS A 227 12.42 -14.47 5.12
N PRO A 228 12.19 -14.78 6.41
CA PRO A 228 11.28 -14.02 7.25
C PRO A 228 11.68 -12.56 7.25
N ARG A 229 10.74 -11.68 6.95
CA ARG A 229 10.99 -10.23 6.85
C ARG A 229 9.89 -9.44 7.54
N GLY A 230 10.21 -8.20 7.89
CA GLY A 230 9.25 -7.28 8.51
C GLY A 230 8.85 -7.72 9.91
N LYS A 231 7.57 -7.62 10.23
CA LYS A 231 7.08 -7.77 11.60
C LYS A 231 7.40 -9.09 12.30
N PHE A 232 7.69 -10.15 11.56
CA PHE A 232 8.02 -11.47 12.11
C PHE A 232 9.47 -11.92 11.82
N ALA A 233 10.36 -11.01 11.45
CA ALA A 233 11.77 -11.35 11.25
C ALA A 233 12.34 -12.03 12.51
N GLY A 234 12.97 -13.20 12.33
CA GLY A 234 13.55 -13.97 13.45
C GLY A 234 12.56 -14.59 14.45
N LYS A 235 11.24 -14.40 14.28
CA LYS A 235 10.26 -15.06 15.15
C LYS A 235 10.06 -16.52 14.72
N PRO A 236 9.83 -17.45 15.68
CA PRO A 236 9.60 -18.86 15.38
C PRO A 236 8.31 -19.07 14.58
N ILE A 237 8.27 -20.18 13.85
CA ILE A 237 7.07 -20.64 13.16
C ILE A 237 6.14 -21.27 14.20
N SER A 238 4.97 -20.64 14.41
CA SER A 238 3.97 -21.12 15.39
C SER A 238 2.96 -22.10 14.76
N PHE A 239 2.79 -22.05 13.43
CA PHE A 239 1.83 -22.86 12.68
C PHE A 239 2.53 -23.58 11.51
N PRO A 240 3.29 -24.65 11.77
CA PRO A 240 4.10 -25.32 10.74
C PRO A 240 3.26 -25.95 9.60
N ASP A 241 2.01 -26.35 9.86
CA ASP A 241 1.08 -26.85 8.86
C ASP A 241 0.75 -25.79 7.79
N MET A 242 0.82 -24.49 8.14
CA MET A 242 0.61 -23.40 7.21
C MET A 242 1.74 -23.28 6.17
N LEU A 243 2.93 -23.81 6.41
CA LEU A 243 3.98 -23.85 5.38
C LEU A 243 3.50 -24.58 4.11
N ARG A 244 2.69 -25.62 4.26
CA ARG A 244 2.09 -26.38 3.15
C ARG A 244 0.80 -25.73 2.67
N ARG A 245 -0.12 -25.42 3.57
CA ARG A 245 -1.46 -24.89 3.23
C ARG A 245 -1.40 -23.55 2.51
N ARG A 246 -0.49 -22.65 2.89
CA ARG A 246 -0.36 -21.32 2.24
C ARG A 246 0.00 -21.40 0.75
N GLN A 247 0.57 -22.52 0.27
CA GLN A 247 0.91 -22.70 -1.14
C GLN A 247 -0.32 -22.70 -2.06
N TYR A 248 -1.49 -23.05 -1.54
CA TYR A 248 -2.74 -23.00 -2.30
C TYR A 248 -3.17 -21.56 -2.69
N PHE A 249 -2.57 -20.54 -2.07
CA PHE A 249 -2.86 -19.13 -2.37
C PHE A 249 -1.89 -18.51 -3.39
N VAL A 250 -0.87 -19.24 -3.83
CA VAL A 250 0.10 -18.73 -4.83
C VAL A 250 -0.54 -18.44 -6.19
N PRO A 251 -1.51 -19.24 -6.68
CA PRO A 251 -2.18 -18.97 -7.95
C PRO A 251 -3.18 -17.81 -7.91
N LEU A 252 -3.57 -17.33 -6.74
CA LEU A 252 -4.53 -16.22 -6.54
C LEU A 252 -3.85 -14.86 -6.54
#